data_247a11e04a15cd4108daeb28c1f76825
#
_entry.id   247a11e04a15cd4108daeb28c1f76825
#
_cell.length_a   1.000
_cell.length_b   1.000
_cell.length_c   1.000
_cell.angle_alpha   90.00
_cell.angle_beta   90.00
_cell.angle_gamma   90.00
#
_symmetry.space_group_name_H-M   'P 1'
#
loop_
_entity.id
_entity.type
_entity.pdbx_description
1 polymer ?
#
loop_
_entity_poly.entity_id
_entity_poly.type
_entity_poly.pdbx_seq_one_letter_code
_entity_poly.pdbx_strand_id
1 'polypeptide(L)'
;WIEDIPVIMISSEDSDSYIRRAYEMGVSDYISRPFDAKIVYQRVLNMIKLYAKQRRLIHLVTRQIYEKERNNRMMIGILSQIVEFRNGESGLHVIHINLITQLLLEQLVKKTGKYQLSWEDRLLIATASALHDIGKIGIDEKILNKPGKLTKEEFEIMKTHTLIGAQMLDNLDMYRNEKLLKLAHEICRWHHERYDGKGYPDGLVGEEIPISAQVVSLADVYDALVSERVYKKAFSHEKALEMIQNGECGTFNPLLLQ
;
A
#
# COMPACT_ATOMS: atom_id res chain seq x y z
N TRP A 1 16.83 -5.35 23.56
CA TRP A 1 16.04 -5.57 24.81
C TRP A 1 16.51 -4.69 25.97
N ILE A 2 17.80 -4.35 26.07
CA ILE A 2 18.35 -3.53 27.16
C ILE A 2 18.16 -2.02 26.85
N GLU A 3 18.13 -1.60 25.59
CA GLU A 3 17.96 -0.20 25.16
C GLU A 3 16.60 0.38 25.56
N ASP A 4 15.60 -0.45 25.78
CA ASP A 4 14.22 -0.04 26.08
C ASP A 4 13.87 -0.05 27.58
N ILE A 5 14.78 -0.49 28.46
CA ILE A 5 14.50 -0.62 29.90
C ILE A 5 15.54 0.19 30.68
N PRO A 6 15.12 1.11 31.58
CA PRO A 6 16.07 1.87 32.36
C PRO A 6 16.81 0.96 33.34
N VAL A 7 18.14 1.06 33.35
CA VAL A 7 19.05 0.29 34.21
C VAL A 7 19.70 1.23 35.21
N ILE A 8 19.59 0.92 36.49
CA ILE A 8 20.31 1.61 37.56
C ILE A 8 21.41 0.71 38.07
N MET A 9 22.65 1.20 38.05
CA MET A 9 23.79 0.53 38.64
C MET A 9 24.05 1.05 40.05
N ILE A 10 24.22 0.16 41.02
CA ILE A 10 24.60 0.49 42.40
C ILE A 10 25.94 -0.17 42.69
N SER A 11 26.99 0.62 43.00
CA SER A 11 28.33 0.11 43.22
C SER A 11 29.03 0.85 44.36
N SER A 12 30.06 0.26 44.91
CA SER A 12 31.03 0.91 45.83
C SER A 12 32.20 1.51 45.10
N GLU A 13 32.36 1.26 43.80
CA GLU A 13 33.37 1.88 42.96
C GLU A 13 32.89 3.31 42.58
N ASP A 14 33.68 4.33 42.86
CA ASP A 14 33.34 5.73 42.72
C ASP A 14 34.31 6.50 41.80
N SER A 15 35.23 5.79 41.15
CA SER A 15 36.16 6.43 40.20
C SER A 15 35.43 6.98 38.98
N ASP A 16 35.76 8.18 38.54
CA ASP A 16 35.18 8.85 37.37
C ASP A 16 35.26 7.99 36.09
N SER A 17 36.34 7.23 35.94
CA SER A 17 36.55 6.34 34.79
C SER A 17 35.53 5.19 34.79
N TYR A 18 35.20 4.63 35.95
CA TYR A 18 34.24 3.54 36.09
C TYR A 18 32.80 4.03 35.86
N ILE A 19 32.48 5.20 36.42
CA ILE A 19 31.16 5.83 36.22
C ILE A 19 30.93 6.14 34.73
N ARG A 20 31.92 6.75 34.04
CA ARG A 20 31.85 7.03 32.59
C ARG A 20 31.58 5.74 31.79
N ARG A 21 32.35 4.70 32.08
CA ARG A 21 32.19 3.42 31.40
C ARG A 21 30.80 2.80 31.61
N ALA A 22 30.20 2.95 32.80
CA ALA A 22 28.83 2.50 33.07
C ALA A 22 27.83 3.22 32.18
N TYR A 23 27.93 4.54 32.05
CA TYR A 23 27.05 5.31 31.15
C TYR A 23 27.28 4.98 29.66
N GLU A 24 28.54 4.77 29.23
CA GLU A 24 28.84 4.29 27.87
C GLU A 24 28.23 2.92 27.56
N MET A 25 28.05 2.08 28.58
CA MET A 25 27.36 0.78 28.47
C MET A 25 25.82 0.90 28.46
N GLY A 26 25.26 2.13 28.54
CA GLY A 26 23.81 2.38 28.48
C GLY A 26 23.12 2.35 29.84
N VAL A 27 23.84 2.43 30.95
CA VAL A 27 23.24 2.58 32.28
C VAL A 27 22.53 3.93 32.37
N SER A 28 21.27 3.91 32.78
CA SER A 28 20.43 5.11 32.87
C SER A 28 20.75 5.97 34.09
N ASP A 29 21.22 5.36 35.18
CA ASP A 29 21.63 6.05 36.39
C ASP A 29 22.65 5.22 37.19
N TYR A 30 23.55 5.95 37.91
CA TYR A 30 24.61 5.33 38.71
C TYR A 30 24.49 5.84 40.14
N ILE A 31 24.58 4.95 41.13
CA ILE A 31 24.46 5.25 42.56
C ILE A 31 25.69 4.67 43.29
N SER A 32 26.48 5.53 43.89
CA SER A 32 27.65 5.14 44.70
C SER A 32 27.22 4.74 46.11
N ARG A 33 27.94 3.80 46.71
CA ARG A 33 27.82 3.46 48.15
C ARG A 33 28.87 4.25 48.96
N PRO A 34 28.53 4.68 50.19
CA PRO A 34 27.24 4.58 50.86
C PRO A 34 26.17 5.54 50.29
N PHE A 35 24.89 5.12 50.30
CA PHE A 35 23.81 5.91 49.77
C PHE A 35 22.70 6.18 50.80
N ASP A 36 21.95 7.26 50.62
CA ASP A 36 20.73 7.54 51.37
C ASP A 36 19.55 6.82 50.67
N ALA A 37 18.86 5.96 51.43
CA ALA A 37 17.76 5.16 50.92
C ALA A 37 16.57 6.00 50.39
N LYS A 38 16.33 7.18 50.97
CA LYS A 38 15.27 8.08 50.50
C LYS A 38 15.61 8.70 49.16
N ILE A 39 16.89 9.08 48.97
CA ILE A 39 17.37 9.62 47.69
C ILE A 39 17.25 8.56 46.60
N VAL A 40 17.75 7.33 46.88
CA VAL A 40 17.64 6.20 45.91
C VAL A 40 16.20 5.92 45.56
N TYR A 41 15.30 5.86 46.55
CA TYR A 41 13.87 5.66 46.31
C TYR A 41 13.29 6.73 45.38
N GLN A 42 13.61 8.01 45.58
CA GLN A 42 13.11 9.10 44.73
C GLN A 42 13.69 9.02 43.28
N ARG A 43 14.96 8.68 43.14
CA ARG A 43 15.59 8.49 41.80
C ARG A 43 14.93 7.35 41.04
N VAL A 44 14.75 6.20 41.66
CA VAL A 44 14.04 5.04 41.09
C VAL A 44 12.61 5.43 40.71
N LEU A 45 11.89 6.11 41.58
CA LEU A 45 10.49 6.51 41.36
C LEU A 45 10.37 7.49 40.18
N ASN A 46 11.30 8.45 40.07
CA ASN A 46 11.34 9.40 38.97
C ASN A 46 11.65 8.69 37.64
N MET A 47 12.57 7.75 37.67
CA MET A 47 12.92 6.97 36.48
C MET A 47 11.75 6.11 36.00
N ILE A 48 11.06 5.41 36.91
CA ILE A 48 9.84 4.65 36.59
C ILE A 48 8.77 5.57 36.00
N LYS A 49 8.55 6.75 36.58
CA LYS A 49 7.55 7.71 36.06
C LYS A 49 7.92 8.23 34.67
N LEU A 50 9.21 8.52 34.42
CA LEU A 50 9.70 8.97 33.13
C LEU A 50 9.52 7.89 32.07
N TYR A 51 9.96 6.68 32.36
CA TYR A 51 9.82 5.52 31.50
C TYR A 51 8.33 5.22 31.16
N ALA A 52 7.45 5.25 32.17
CA ALA A 52 6.02 5.05 31.97
C ALA A 52 5.42 6.14 31.05
N LYS A 53 5.83 7.40 31.22
CA LYS A 53 5.40 8.50 30.31
C LYS A 53 5.88 8.27 28.89
N GLN A 54 7.16 7.91 28.71
CA GLN A 54 7.74 7.63 27.39
C GLN A 54 7.01 6.48 26.69
N ARG A 55 6.80 5.36 27.38
CA ARG A 55 6.04 4.22 26.84
C ARG A 55 4.62 4.60 26.45
N ARG A 56 3.95 5.39 27.30
CA ARG A 56 2.60 5.90 26.99
C ARG A 56 2.60 6.79 25.75
N LEU A 57 3.60 7.68 25.62
CA LEU A 57 3.72 8.56 24.45
C LEU A 57 3.95 7.75 23.17
N ILE A 58 4.87 6.80 23.18
CA ILE A 58 5.12 5.91 22.04
C ILE A 58 3.84 5.18 21.64
N HIS A 59 3.12 4.61 22.61
CA HIS A 59 1.85 3.91 22.34
C HIS A 59 0.80 4.85 21.71
N LEU A 60 0.64 6.08 22.23
CA LEU A 60 -0.29 7.06 21.68
C LEU A 60 0.07 7.48 20.26
N VAL A 61 1.36 7.77 20.00
CA VAL A 61 1.83 8.14 18.66
C VAL A 61 1.63 7.00 17.66
N THR A 62 2.02 5.77 18.03
CA THR A 62 1.82 4.59 17.19
C THR A 62 0.34 4.37 16.87
N ARG A 63 -0.53 4.52 17.86
CA ARG A 63 -1.99 4.42 17.67
C ARG A 63 -2.51 5.50 16.73
N GLN A 64 -2.09 6.76 16.91
CA GLN A 64 -2.51 7.86 16.02
C GLN A 64 -2.06 7.66 14.57
N ILE A 65 -0.81 7.18 14.36
CA ILE A 65 -0.32 6.84 13.02
C ILE A 65 -1.21 5.77 12.39
N TYR A 66 -1.48 4.69 13.11
CA TYR A 66 -2.33 3.60 12.63
C TYR A 66 -3.77 4.07 12.29
N GLU A 67 -4.39 4.87 13.17
CA GLU A 67 -5.73 5.42 12.94
C GLU A 67 -5.75 6.36 11.72
N LYS A 68 -4.71 7.19 11.55
CA LYS A 68 -4.58 8.09 10.39
C LYS A 68 -4.48 7.30 9.09
N GLU A 69 -3.62 6.27 9.05
CA GLU A 69 -3.44 5.41 7.88
C GLU A 69 -4.74 4.66 7.51
N ARG A 70 -5.43 4.14 8.52
CA ARG A 70 -6.73 3.49 8.34
C ARG A 70 -7.76 4.45 7.75
N ASN A 71 -7.84 5.67 8.28
CA ASN A 71 -8.79 6.67 7.81
C ASN A 71 -8.48 7.10 6.36
N ASN A 72 -7.21 7.30 6.02
CA ASN A 72 -6.80 7.64 4.66
C ASN A 72 -7.22 6.55 3.66
N ARG A 73 -6.94 5.28 3.98
CA ARG A 73 -7.35 4.15 3.12
C ARG A 73 -8.86 4.05 2.99
N MET A 74 -9.59 4.25 4.06
CA MET A 74 -11.06 4.26 4.04
C MET A 74 -11.59 5.37 3.14
N MET A 75 -11.05 6.60 3.24
CA MET A 75 -11.48 7.73 2.39
C MET A 75 -11.22 7.47 0.91
N ILE A 76 -10.03 6.94 0.56
CA ILE A 76 -9.70 6.56 -0.82
C ILE A 76 -10.68 5.49 -1.31
N GLY A 77 -10.93 4.46 -0.51
CA GLY A 77 -11.89 3.42 -0.85
C GLY A 77 -13.30 3.94 -1.08
N ILE A 78 -13.79 4.86 -0.24
CA ILE A 78 -15.11 5.49 -0.41
C ILE A 78 -15.17 6.29 -1.72
N LEU A 79 -14.14 7.10 -2.02
CA LEU A 79 -14.10 7.88 -3.26
C LEU A 79 -14.12 6.97 -4.50
N SER A 80 -13.34 5.90 -4.48
CA SER A 80 -13.31 4.93 -5.57
C SER A 80 -14.66 4.20 -5.73
N GLN A 81 -15.30 3.81 -4.63
CA GLN A 81 -16.63 3.20 -4.66
C GLN A 81 -17.70 4.13 -5.23
N ILE A 82 -17.61 5.44 -4.96
CA ILE A 82 -18.54 6.42 -5.54
C ILE A 82 -18.41 6.47 -7.07
N VAL A 83 -17.18 6.38 -7.59
CA VAL A 83 -16.93 6.33 -9.03
C VAL A 83 -17.47 5.04 -9.63
N GLU A 84 -17.18 3.90 -9.01
CA GLU A 84 -17.65 2.60 -9.48
C GLU A 84 -19.17 2.42 -9.39
N PHE A 85 -19.82 3.06 -8.43
CA PHE A 85 -21.27 3.08 -8.34
C PHE A 85 -21.93 3.59 -9.64
N ARG A 86 -21.28 4.53 -10.34
CA ARG A 86 -21.73 4.99 -11.68
C ARG A 86 -21.71 3.87 -12.73
N ASN A 87 -20.82 2.90 -12.57
CA ASN A 87 -20.63 1.80 -13.54
C ASN A 87 -21.56 0.61 -13.27
N GLY A 88 -22.41 0.69 -12.24
CA GLY A 88 -23.21 -0.45 -11.79
C GLY A 88 -22.37 -1.61 -11.22
N GLU A 89 -21.08 -1.38 -10.95
CA GLU A 89 -20.21 -2.36 -10.31
C GLU A 89 -20.44 -2.40 -8.79
N SER A 90 -20.26 -3.56 -8.19
CA SER A 90 -20.37 -3.68 -6.73
C SER A 90 -19.16 -3.03 -6.08
N GLY A 91 -19.37 -2.24 -5.00
CA GLY A 91 -18.28 -1.64 -4.23
C GLY A 91 -17.28 -2.64 -3.62
N LEU A 92 -17.51 -3.95 -3.80
CA LEU A 92 -16.59 -5.01 -3.43
C LEU A 92 -15.36 -5.09 -4.35
N HIS A 93 -15.49 -4.66 -5.62
CA HIS A 93 -14.39 -4.68 -6.58
C HIS A 93 -13.16 -3.92 -6.05
N VAL A 94 -13.32 -2.70 -5.57
CA VAL A 94 -12.21 -1.90 -4.99
C VAL A 94 -11.51 -2.63 -3.85
N ILE A 95 -12.29 -3.29 -2.98
CA ILE A 95 -11.76 -4.04 -1.84
C ILE A 95 -10.97 -5.26 -2.33
N HIS A 96 -11.52 -5.99 -3.32
CA HIS A 96 -10.86 -7.16 -3.91
C HIS A 96 -9.55 -6.77 -4.59
N ILE A 97 -9.55 -5.72 -5.44
CA ILE A 97 -8.35 -5.25 -6.11
C ILE A 97 -7.26 -4.89 -5.10
N ASN A 98 -7.60 -4.16 -4.05
CA ASN A 98 -6.63 -3.82 -2.99
C ASN A 98 -6.02 -5.07 -2.34
N LEU A 99 -6.86 -6.01 -1.93
CA LEU A 99 -6.43 -7.25 -1.27
C LEU A 99 -5.57 -8.13 -2.20
N ILE A 100 -6.02 -8.35 -3.43
CA ILE A 100 -5.30 -9.17 -4.41
C ILE A 100 -3.95 -8.52 -4.74
N THR A 101 -3.92 -7.20 -4.94
CA THR A 101 -2.69 -6.44 -5.17
C THR A 101 -1.70 -6.65 -4.01
N GLN A 102 -2.17 -6.54 -2.77
CA GLN A 102 -1.32 -6.77 -1.60
C GLN A 102 -0.75 -8.19 -1.58
N LEU A 103 -1.59 -9.21 -1.79
CA LEU A 103 -1.17 -10.62 -1.81
C LEU A 103 -0.14 -10.89 -2.92
N LEU A 104 -0.37 -10.37 -4.14
CA LEU A 104 0.55 -10.51 -5.26
C LEU A 104 1.91 -9.87 -4.96
N LEU A 105 1.93 -8.66 -4.40
CA LEU A 105 3.17 -7.97 -4.01
C LEU A 105 3.92 -8.71 -2.90
N GLU A 106 3.21 -9.28 -1.93
CA GLU A 106 3.83 -10.08 -0.85
C GLU A 106 4.50 -11.36 -1.41
N GLN A 107 3.86 -12.02 -2.37
CA GLN A 107 4.44 -13.20 -3.01
C GLN A 107 5.60 -12.83 -3.95
N LEU A 108 5.46 -11.75 -4.71
CA LEU A 108 6.49 -11.28 -5.63
C LEU A 108 7.82 -11.03 -4.92
N VAL A 109 7.83 -10.31 -3.80
CA VAL A 109 9.07 -10.03 -3.06
C VAL A 109 9.69 -11.26 -2.39
N LYS A 110 8.89 -12.30 -2.11
CA LYS A 110 9.40 -13.58 -1.60
C LYS A 110 10.07 -14.41 -2.70
N LYS A 111 9.58 -14.30 -3.94
CA LYS A 111 10.03 -15.11 -5.08
C LYS A 111 11.22 -14.49 -5.82
N THR A 112 11.33 -13.18 -5.83
CA THR A 112 12.39 -12.51 -6.57
C THR A 112 12.92 -11.26 -5.85
N GLY A 113 14.24 -11.06 -5.91
CA GLY A 113 14.88 -9.81 -5.46
C GLY A 113 14.92 -8.72 -6.53
N LYS A 114 14.30 -8.93 -7.69
CA LYS A 114 14.34 -7.98 -8.82
C LYS A 114 13.72 -6.64 -8.46
N TYR A 115 12.61 -6.67 -7.75
CA TYR A 115 11.88 -5.47 -7.33
C TYR A 115 12.16 -5.22 -5.84
N GLN A 116 12.89 -4.14 -5.56
CA GLN A 116 13.19 -3.73 -4.17
C GLN A 116 12.01 -2.95 -3.58
N LEU A 117 10.92 -3.65 -3.30
CA LEU A 117 9.71 -3.07 -2.73
C LEU A 117 9.71 -3.21 -1.22
N SER A 118 9.89 -2.09 -0.51
CA SER A 118 9.75 -2.04 0.94
C SER A 118 8.31 -2.41 1.36
N TRP A 119 8.10 -2.62 2.64
CA TRP A 119 6.74 -2.81 3.16
C TRP A 119 5.85 -1.58 2.88
N GLU A 120 6.42 -0.38 3.01
CA GLU A 120 5.74 0.88 2.71
C GLU A 120 5.34 0.98 1.23
N ASP A 121 6.25 0.62 0.31
CA ASP A 121 5.96 0.62 -1.13
C ASP A 121 4.77 -0.25 -1.47
N ARG A 122 4.75 -1.47 -0.93
CA ARG A 122 3.66 -2.43 -1.16
C ARG A 122 2.33 -1.92 -0.62
N LEU A 123 2.34 -1.31 0.56
CA LEU A 123 1.14 -0.71 1.14
C LEU A 123 0.61 0.46 0.32
N LEU A 124 1.50 1.33 -0.18
CA LEU A 124 1.14 2.46 -1.03
C LEU A 124 0.60 2.00 -2.39
N ILE A 125 1.23 1.00 -3.03
CA ILE A 125 0.72 0.43 -4.29
C ILE A 125 -0.68 -0.17 -4.08
N ALA A 126 -0.87 -0.97 -3.03
CA ALA A 126 -2.18 -1.54 -2.71
C ALA A 126 -3.23 -0.45 -2.42
N THR A 127 -2.85 0.64 -1.75
CA THR A 127 -3.76 1.77 -1.51
C THR A 127 -4.08 2.51 -2.81
N ALA A 128 -3.08 2.75 -3.67
CA ALA A 128 -3.23 3.42 -4.95
C ALA A 128 -4.06 2.62 -5.95
N SER A 129 -4.06 1.28 -5.85
CA SER A 129 -4.83 0.40 -6.75
C SER A 129 -6.33 0.71 -6.75
N ALA A 130 -6.86 1.20 -5.63
CA ALA A 130 -8.25 1.63 -5.53
C ALA A 130 -8.63 2.74 -6.53
N LEU A 131 -7.65 3.53 -7.00
CA LEU A 131 -7.86 4.67 -7.89
C LEU A 131 -7.69 4.32 -9.38
N HIS A 132 -7.39 3.05 -9.75
CA HIS A 132 -7.07 2.67 -11.13
C HIS A 132 -8.11 3.17 -12.15
N ASP A 133 -9.36 3.14 -11.79
CA ASP A 133 -10.51 3.45 -12.62
C ASP A 133 -11.16 4.83 -12.34
N ILE A 134 -10.48 5.71 -11.56
CA ILE A 134 -11.03 7.03 -11.20
C ILE A 134 -11.43 7.87 -12.44
N GLY A 135 -10.74 7.69 -13.55
CA GLY A 135 -10.99 8.40 -14.80
C GLY A 135 -12.31 8.02 -15.51
N LYS A 136 -12.95 6.93 -15.11
CA LYS A 136 -14.30 6.56 -15.59
C LYS A 136 -15.34 7.64 -15.28
N ILE A 137 -15.06 8.52 -14.31
CA ILE A 137 -15.91 9.69 -14.04
C ILE A 137 -16.07 10.60 -15.25
N GLY A 138 -15.10 10.66 -16.15
CA GLY A 138 -15.11 11.47 -17.36
C GLY A 138 -15.73 10.78 -18.58
N ILE A 139 -16.14 9.53 -18.48
CA ILE A 139 -16.76 8.78 -19.59
C ILE A 139 -18.27 9.03 -19.61
N ASP A 140 -18.81 9.24 -20.82
CA ASP A 140 -20.25 9.42 -21.03
C ASP A 140 -21.02 8.19 -20.54
N GLU A 141 -22.09 8.42 -19.79
CA GLU A 141 -22.90 7.36 -19.18
C GLU A 141 -23.49 6.40 -20.21
N LYS A 142 -23.81 6.87 -21.42
CA LYS A 142 -24.32 6.04 -22.51
C LYS A 142 -23.32 5.00 -22.99
N ILE A 143 -22.02 5.31 -22.87
CA ILE A 143 -20.94 4.38 -23.22
C ILE A 143 -20.62 3.51 -22.00
N LEU A 144 -20.49 4.14 -20.83
CA LEU A 144 -20.12 3.47 -19.59
C LEU A 144 -21.10 2.36 -19.19
N ASN A 145 -22.41 2.66 -19.27
CA ASN A 145 -23.51 1.76 -18.88
C ASN A 145 -24.25 1.16 -20.07
N LYS A 146 -23.61 1.08 -21.23
CA LYS A 146 -24.25 0.52 -22.43
C LYS A 146 -24.64 -0.93 -22.21
N PRO A 147 -25.93 -1.28 -22.38
CA PRO A 147 -26.36 -2.67 -22.33
C PRO A 147 -25.89 -3.43 -23.59
N GLY A 148 -24.74 -4.07 -23.51
CA GLY A 148 -24.16 -4.86 -24.60
C GLY A 148 -22.71 -4.49 -24.93
N LYS A 149 -22.21 -5.02 -26.05
CA LYS A 149 -20.83 -4.76 -26.49
C LYS A 149 -20.66 -3.33 -27.01
N LEU A 150 -19.55 -2.70 -26.65
CA LEU A 150 -19.15 -1.41 -27.21
C LEU A 150 -18.79 -1.56 -28.69
N THR A 151 -19.09 -0.55 -29.52
CA THR A 151 -18.54 -0.44 -30.86
C THR A 151 -17.02 -0.15 -30.77
N LYS A 152 -16.33 -0.17 -31.89
CA LYS A 152 -14.90 0.16 -31.92
C LYS A 152 -14.64 1.61 -31.44
N GLU A 153 -15.47 2.53 -31.93
CA GLU A 153 -15.40 3.95 -31.59
C GLU A 153 -15.70 4.19 -30.11
N GLU A 154 -16.73 3.55 -29.57
CA GLU A 154 -17.08 3.62 -28.14
C GLU A 154 -15.97 3.02 -27.27
N PHE A 155 -15.34 1.93 -27.72
CA PHE A 155 -14.22 1.33 -27.02
C PHE A 155 -12.99 2.26 -27.00
N GLU A 156 -12.70 2.97 -28.11
CA GLU A 156 -11.65 4.00 -28.10
C GLU A 156 -11.95 5.12 -27.09
N ILE A 157 -13.21 5.55 -26.97
CA ILE A 157 -13.62 6.50 -25.93
C ILE A 157 -13.44 5.88 -24.52
N MET A 158 -13.88 4.64 -24.32
CA MET A 158 -13.71 3.95 -23.03
C MET A 158 -12.24 3.89 -22.60
N LYS A 159 -11.31 3.62 -23.53
CA LYS A 159 -9.86 3.59 -23.21
C LYS A 159 -9.34 4.90 -22.64
N THR A 160 -9.99 6.04 -22.96
CA THR A 160 -9.54 7.35 -22.48
C THR A 160 -9.64 7.51 -20.95
N HIS A 161 -10.37 6.64 -20.23
CA HIS A 161 -10.43 6.73 -18.78
C HIS A 161 -9.03 6.65 -18.14
N THR A 162 -8.10 5.90 -18.73
CA THR A 162 -6.71 5.82 -18.25
C THR A 162 -6.01 7.17 -18.30
N LEU A 163 -6.17 7.90 -19.40
CA LEU A 163 -5.59 9.23 -19.58
C LEU A 163 -6.31 10.29 -18.73
N ILE A 164 -7.63 10.21 -18.64
CA ILE A 164 -8.44 11.13 -17.82
C ILE A 164 -8.05 10.98 -16.35
N GLY A 165 -7.96 9.73 -15.85
CA GLY A 165 -7.56 9.47 -14.47
C GLY A 165 -6.15 9.98 -14.16
N ALA A 166 -5.19 9.70 -15.03
CA ALA A 166 -3.83 10.22 -14.90
C ALA A 166 -3.80 11.74 -14.86
N GLN A 167 -4.52 12.41 -15.79
CA GLN A 167 -4.60 13.86 -15.85
C GLN A 167 -5.27 14.49 -14.62
N MET A 168 -6.31 13.84 -14.08
CA MET A 168 -6.95 14.30 -12.84
C MET A 168 -5.97 14.33 -11.68
N LEU A 169 -5.12 13.30 -11.58
CA LEU A 169 -4.10 13.20 -10.52
C LEU A 169 -2.96 14.20 -10.76
N ASP A 170 -2.54 14.44 -12.00
CA ASP A 170 -1.53 15.44 -12.33
C ASP A 170 -1.96 16.86 -11.99
N ASN A 171 -3.25 17.17 -12.03
CA ASN A 171 -3.80 18.48 -11.66
C ASN A 171 -3.80 18.76 -10.15
N LEU A 172 -3.41 17.80 -9.33
CA LEU A 172 -3.27 17.97 -7.88
C LEU A 172 -1.87 18.50 -7.50
N ASP A 173 -1.54 19.71 -7.95
CA ASP A 173 -0.20 20.33 -7.84
C ASP A 173 0.39 20.30 -6.42
N MET A 174 -0.44 20.52 -5.39
CA MET A 174 -0.01 20.51 -3.99
C MET A 174 0.56 19.15 -3.52
N TYR A 175 0.16 18.08 -4.18
CA TYR A 175 0.50 16.70 -3.80
C TYR A 175 1.38 15.99 -4.84
N ARG A 176 1.84 16.69 -5.88
CA ARG A 176 2.62 16.12 -6.99
C ARG A 176 3.87 15.34 -6.56
N ASN A 177 4.45 15.70 -5.42
CA ASN A 177 5.64 15.03 -4.89
C ASN A 177 5.31 13.82 -4.00
N GLU A 178 4.04 13.64 -3.63
CA GLU A 178 3.61 12.53 -2.79
C GLU A 178 3.73 11.20 -3.54
N LYS A 179 4.39 10.23 -2.91
CA LYS A 179 4.64 8.90 -3.51
C LYS A 179 3.34 8.18 -3.87
N LEU A 180 2.32 8.31 -3.02
CA LEU A 180 0.99 7.74 -3.28
C LEU A 180 0.40 8.27 -4.58
N LEU A 181 0.52 9.59 -4.84
CA LEU A 181 -0.06 10.20 -6.04
C LEU A 181 0.68 9.75 -7.31
N LYS A 182 2.01 9.63 -7.25
CA LYS A 182 2.81 9.09 -8.37
C LYS A 182 2.41 7.66 -8.71
N LEU A 183 2.27 6.81 -7.70
CA LEU A 183 1.84 5.42 -7.88
C LEU A 183 0.40 5.34 -8.42
N ALA A 184 -0.50 6.18 -7.92
CA ALA A 184 -1.87 6.26 -8.44
C ALA A 184 -1.91 6.69 -9.91
N HIS A 185 -1.09 7.69 -10.29
CA HIS A 185 -0.94 8.12 -11.69
C HIS A 185 -0.44 6.97 -12.58
N GLU A 186 0.64 6.28 -12.19
CA GLU A 186 1.17 5.12 -12.92
C GLU A 186 0.11 4.04 -13.11
N ILE A 187 -0.61 3.71 -12.05
CA ILE A 187 -1.66 2.69 -12.07
C ILE A 187 -2.82 3.14 -12.96
N CYS A 188 -3.36 4.36 -12.79
CA CYS A 188 -4.43 4.87 -13.63
C CYS A 188 -4.05 4.82 -15.10
N ARG A 189 -2.84 5.27 -15.45
CA ARG A 189 -2.42 5.37 -16.84
C ARG A 189 -2.16 4.02 -17.49
N TRP A 190 -1.52 3.07 -16.75
CA TRP A 190 -0.93 1.89 -17.36
C TRP A 190 -1.47 0.54 -16.90
N HIS A 191 -2.53 0.47 -16.09
CA HIS A 191 -3.10 -0.83 -15.66
C HIS A 191 -3.72 -1.64 -16.81
N HIS A 192 -3.95 -1.04 -17.97
CA HIS A 192 -4.38 -1.71 -19.19
C HIS A 192 -3.25 -1.93 -20.21
N GLU A 193 -2.01 -1.60 -19.84
CA GLU A 193 -0.87 -2.04 -20.65
C GLU A 193 -0.69 -3.56 -20.54
N ARG A 194 -0.13 -4.14 -21.59
CA ARG A 194 0.08 -5.58 -21.68
C ARG A 194 1.57 -5.85 -21.87
N TYR A 195 2.08 -6.87 -21.21
CA TYR A 195 3.50 -7.21 -21.25
C TYR A 195 4.03 -7.43 -22.67
N ASP A 196 3.15 -7.79 -23.64
CA ASP A 196 3.45 -7.95 -25.08
C ASP A 196 3.36 -6.65 -25.90
N GLY A 197 3.11 -5.48 -25.27
CA GLY A 197 3.00 -4.19 -25.94
C GLY A 197 1.70 -3.95 -26.69
N LYS A 198 0.71 -4.85 -26.57
CA LYS A 198 -0.60 -4.70 -27.23
C LYS A 198 -1.64 -4.06 -26.33
N GLY A 199 -1.19 -3.46 -25.23
CA GLY A 199 -2.01 -2.71 -24.30
C GLY A 199 -2.30 -1.29 -24.75
N TYR A 200 -2.80 -0.49 -23.83
CA TYR A 200 -3.07 0.94 -24.02
C TYR A 200 -2.85 1.69 -22.71
N PRO A 201 -2.63 3.02 -22.72
CA PRO A 201 -2.70 3.95 -23.84
C PRO A 201 -1.42 4.12 -24.65
N ASP A 202 -0.25 3.74 -24.10
CA ASP A 202 1.06 4.09 -24.68
C ASP A 202 1.72 2.91 -25.41
N GLY A 203 1.24 1.66 -25.25
CA GLY A 203 1.78 0.45 -25.86
C GLY A 203 3.14 0.04 -25.27
N LEU A 204 3.34 0.25 -23.97
CA LEU A 204 4.56 -0.11 -23.26
C LEU A 204 4.82 -1.63 -23.29
N VAL A 205 6.09 -2.01 -23.37
CA VAL A 205 6.50 -3.43 -23.49
C VAL A 205 7.29 -3.88 -22.27
N GLY A 206 6.93 -5.01 -21.71
CA GLY A 206 7.72 -5.67 -20.67
C GLY A 206 7.90 -4.80 -19.44
N GLU A 207 9.15 -4.53 -19.09
CA GLU A 207 9.53 -3.78 -17.90
C GLU A 207 9.43 -2.24 -18.06
N GLU A 208 9.06 -1.75 -19.23
CA GLU A 208 8.69 -0.34 -19.39
C GLU A 208 7.40 -0.02 -18.61
N ILE A 209 6.56 -1.04 -18.40
CA ILE A 209 5.37 -0.94 -17.57
C ILE A 209 5.80 -0.93 -16.09
N PRO A 210 5.47 0.08 -15.29
CA PRO A 210 5.77 0.06 -13.85
C PRO A 210 5.19 -1.17 -13.15
N ILE A 211 5.95 -1.75 -12.23
CA ILE A 211 5.48 -2.94 -11.51
C ILE A 211 4.18 -2.70 -10.74
N SER A 212 3.93 -1.49 -10.28
CA SER A 212 2.67 -1.04 -9.69
C SER A 212 1.48 -1.30 -10.62
N ALA A 213 1.59 -0.90 -11.89
CA ALA A 213 0.56 -1.09 -12.90
C ALA A 213 0.44 -2.55 -13.33
N GLN A 214 1.56 -3.29 -13.47
CA GLN A 214 1.54 -4.71 -13.84
C GLN A 214 0.78 -5.56 -12.83
N VAL A 215 1.00 -5.33 -11.53
CA VAL A 215 0.34 -6.10 -10.46
C VAL A 215 -1.16 -5.77 -10.40
N VAL A 216 -1.53 -4.49 -10.53
CA VAL A 216 -2.93 -4.06 -10.54
C VAL A 216 -3.66 -4.58 -11.77
N SER A 217 -3.03 -4.58 -12.95
CA SER A 217 -3.57 -5.18 -14.18
C SER A 217 -3.97 -6.65 -13.98
N LEU A 218 -3.09 -7.43 -13.34
CA LEU A 218 -3.38 -8.84 -13.05
C LEU A 218 -4.52 -8.98 -12.02
N ALA A 219 -4.52 -8.15 -10.99
CA ALA A 219 -5.56 -8.16 -9.96
C ALA A 219 -6.94 -7.81 -10.54
N ASP A 220 -7.01 -6.79 -11.39
CA ASP A 220 -8.25 -6.37 -12.07
C ASP A 220 -8.80 -7.46 -12.99
N VAL A 221 -7.97 -8.03 -13.84
CA VAL A 221 -8.37 -9.13 -14.74
C VAL A 221 -8.87 -10.34 -13.93
N TYR A 222 -8.15 -10.70 -12.86
CA TYR A 222 -8.57 -11.82 -12.02
C TYR A 222 -9.93 -11.56 -11.36
N ASP A 223 -10.12 -10.39 -10.73
CA ASP A 223 -11.40 -10.05 -10.11
C ASP A 223 -12.54 -9.98 -11.15
N ALA A 224 -12.28 -9.42 -12.33
CA ALA A 224 -13.24 -9.39 -13.43
C ALA A 224 -13.66 -10.79 -13.91
N LEU A 225 -12.83 -11.81 -13.73
CA LEU A 225 -13.17 -13.19 -14.08
C LEU A 225 -13.99 -13.88 -13.00
N VAL A 226 -13.66 -13.68 -11.72
CA VAL A 226 -14.27 -14.42 -10.59
C VAL A 226 -15.43 -13.69 -9.93
N SER A 227 -15.68 -12.43 -10.26
CA SER A 227 -16.81 -11.65 -9.75
C SER A 227 -18.02 -11.74 -10.68
N GLU A 228 -19.22 -11.85 -10.09
CA GLU A 228 -20.47 -11.76 -10.84
C GLU A 228 -20.68 -10.32 -11.34
N ARG A 229 -20.98 -10.18 -12.63
CA ARG A 229 -21.38 -8.91 -13.25
C ARG A 229 -22.76 -9.04 -13.87
N VAL A 230 -23.47 -7.93 -14.04
CA VAL A 230 -24.86 -7.90 -14.55
C VAL A 230 -25.07 -8.77 -15.80
N TYR A 231 -24.02 -8.91 -16.63
CA TYR A 231 -24.07 -9.64 -17.92
C TYR A 231 -23.19 -10.89 -17.97
N LYS A 232 -22.55 -11.29 -16.86
CA LYS A 232 -21.59 -12.40 -16.87
C LYS A 232 -21.60 -13.17 -15.55
N LYS A 233 -21.80 -14.49 -15.61
CA LYS A 233 -21.58 -15.38 -14.48
C LYS A 233 -20.08 -15.45 -14.14
N ALA A 234 -19.76 -15.53 -12.85
CA ALA A 234 -18.41 -15.74 -12.37
C ALA A 234 -17.83 -17.08 -12.89
N PHE A 235 -16.57 -17.08 -13.28
CA PHE A 235 -15.83 -18.32 -13.48
C PHE A 235 -15.34 -18.87 -12.14
N SER A 236 -15.05 -20.19 -12.09
CA SER A 236 -14.37 -20.74 -10.92
C SER A 236 -12.93 -20.20 -10.85
N HIS A 237 -12.35 -20.25 -9.64
CA HIS A 237 -10.97 -19.85 -9.41
C HIS A 237 -10.00 -20.57 -10.36
N GLU A 238 -10.11 -21.89 -10.49
CA GLU A 238 -9.28 -22.72 -11.35
C GLU A 238 -9.38 -22.29 -12.81
N LYS A 239 -10.62 -22.03 -13.27
CA LYS A 239 -10.85 -21.62 -14.66
C LYS A 239 -10.28 -20.22 -14.93
N ALA A 240 -10.42 -19.29 -13.99
CA ALA A 240 -9.83 -17.95 -14.12
C ALA A 240 -8.31 -18.01 -14.21
N LEU A 241 -7.65 -18.82 -13.36
CA LEU A 241 -6.20 -19.01 -13.42
C LEU A 241 -5.75 -19.65 -14.73
N GLU A 242 -6.45 -20.67 -15.21
CA GLU A 242 -6.18 -21.31 -16.50
C GLU A 242 -6.23 -20.28 -17.65
N MET A 243 -7.28 -19.45 -17.71
CA MET A 243 -7.43 -18.41 -18.73
C MET A 243 -6.31 -17.37 -18.69
N ILE A 244 -5.89 -16.94 -17.49
CA ILE A 244 -4.79 -15.99 -17.30
C ILE A 244 -3.48 -16.61 -17.78
N GLN A 245 -3.18 -17.86 -17.36
CA GLN A 245 -1.95 -18.57 -17.75
C GLN A 245 -1.87 -18.83 -19.23
N ASN A 246 -2.99 -19.14 -19.88
CA ASN A 246 -3.08 -19.36 -21.34
C ASN A 246 -3.05 -18.05 -22.15
N GLY A 247 -3.02 -16.87 -21.50
CA GLY A 247 -2.99 -15.59 -22.18
C GLY A 247 -4.31 -15.18 -22.84
N GLU A 248 -5.44 -15.82 -22.49
CA GLU A 248 -6.77 -15.51 -23.05
C GLU A 248 -7.25 -14.09 -22.66
N CYS A 249 -6.75 -13.57 -21.54
CA CYS A 249 -7.11 -12.27 -20.98
C CYS A 249 -6.02 -11.21 -21.14
N GLY A 250 -4.96 -11.52 -21.88
CA GLY A 250 -3.81 -10.65 -22.04
C GLY A 250 -2.49 -11.34 -21.66
N THR A 251 -1.38 -10.68 -21.90
CA THR A 251 -0.05 -11.18 -21.56
C THR A 251 0.46 -10.42 -20.34
N PHE A 252 0.83 -11.15 -19.30
CA PHE A 252 1.31 -10.62 -18.03
C PHE A 252 2.79 -10.93 -17.83
N ASN A 253 3.41 -10.25 -16.88
CA ASN A 253 4.78 -10.54 -16.46
C ASN A 253 4.88 -11.99 -15.97
N PRO A 254 5.82 -12.79 -16.52
CA PRO A 254 6.00 -14.20 -16.14
C PRO A 254 6.29 -14.42 -14.65
N LEU A 255 6.88 -13.40 -13.96
CA LEU A 255 7.13 -13.48 -12.52
C LEU A 255 5.85 -13.35 -11.67
N LEU A 256 4.81 -12.73 -12.21
CA LEU A 256 3.51 -12.62 -11.54
C LEU A 256 2.64 -13.87 -11.74
N LEU A 257 2.93 -14.70 -12.75
CA LEU A 257 2.19 -15.92 -13.08
C LEU A 257 2.70 -17.18 -12.37
N GLN A 258 3.76 -17.07 -11.59
CA GLN A 258 4.35 -18.18 -10.80
C GLN A 258 3.74 -18.30 -9.42
#